data_ba088c0f59799fc458ed4266b50fdc72
#
_entry.id   ba088c0f59799fc458ed4266b50fdc72
#
_cell.length_a   1.000
_cell.length_b   1.000
_cell.length_c   1.000
_cell.angle_alpha   90.00
_cell.angle_beta   90.00
_cell.angle_gamma   90.00
#
_symmetry.space_group_name_H-M   'P 1'
#
loop_
_entity.id
_entity.type
_entity.pdbx_description
1 polymer ?
#
loop_
_entity_poly.entity_id
_entity_poly.type
_entity_poly.pdbx_seq_one_letter_code
_entity_poly.pdbx_strand_id
1 'polypeptide(L)'
;MPADIRAGQAAVVFGASGGIGRALVSAIAGSGRFAAVHGGGRKAPEGLPDAVRPFRFDLTDEASIEAAMGAIEQPIGLAIVATGLLHDSEHRLSPEKSWRAIDGAAMARLFEINTIGPALIAKHVIPRLPKHGRAVFSALSARVGSIGDNRLGGWHSYRASKAALNMLLANFAIELGRTHPEVIVAGLHPGTVDTGLSEPFQRGVPPEKLFKPEKSAHCLLSVLDGLKPAQSGRIFAWDGQPIPW
;
A
#
# COMPACT_ATOMS: atom_id res chain seq x y z
N MET A 1 22.59 13.22 -5.33
CA MET A 1 21.19 12.84 -5.57
C MET A 1 20.91 13.03 -7.04
N PRO A 2 20.49 12.03 -7.82
CA PRO A 2 20.05 12.31 -9.18
C PRO A 2 18.90 13.32 -9.10
N ALA A 3 18.90 14.31 -9.98
CA ALA A 3 17.83 15.28 -10.10
C ALA A 3 16.51 14.52 -10.26
N ASP A 4 15.63 14.66 -9.30
CA ASP A 4 14.45 13.83 -9.25
C ASP A 4 13.41 14.34 -10.25
N ILE A 5 13.17 13.52 -11.23
CA ILE A 5 12.33 13.71 -12.40
C ILE A 5 10.84 13.91 -12.06
N ARG A 6 10.49 14.00 -10.78
CA ARG A 6 9.11 14.11 -10.30
C ARG A 6 8.58 15.55 -10.19
N ALA A 7 9.43 16.54 -10.55
CA ALA A 7 8.98 17.91 -10.71
C ALA A 7 7.89 17.95 -11.82
N GLY A 8 6.66 18.33 -11.44
CA GLY A 8 5.49 18.29 -12.33
C GLY A 8 4.56 17.10 -12.16
N GLN A 9 4.94 16.07 -11.37
CA GLN A 9 4.11 14.90 -11.08
C GLN A 9 3.45 15.02 -9.71
N ALA A 10 2.33 14.29 -9.50
CA ALA A 10 1.68 14.14 -8.22
C ALA A 10 2.14 12.89 -7.48
N ALA A 11 2.09 12.95 -6.14
CA ALA A 11 2.10 11.78 -5.27
C ALA A 11 0.72 11.56 -4.66
N VAL A 12 0.27 10.31 -4.59
CA VAL A 12 -1.05 9.94 -4.08
C VAL A 12 -0.91 8.83 -3.05
N VAL A 13 -1.47 9.03 -1.86
CA VAL A 13 -1.51 8.00 -0.80
C VAL A 13 -2.96 7.68 -0.48
N PHE A 14 -3.38 6.46 -0.75
CA PHE A 14 -4.68 5.92 -0.37
C PHE A 14 -4.59 5.33 1.04
N GLY A 15 -5.48 5.74 1.94
CA GLY A 15 -5.44 5.34 3.35
C GLY A 15 -4.68 6.32 4.26
N ALA A 16 -4.62 7.60 3.90
CA ALA A 16 -3.92 8.66 4.64
C ALA A 16 -4.55 8.99 6.01
N SER A 17 -5.70 8.43 6.35
CA SER A 17 -6.30 8.50 7.69
C SER A 17 -5.68 7.48 8.67
N GLY A 18 -5.06 6.40 8.16
CA GLY A 18 -4.37 5.39 8.98
C GLY A 18 -2.96 5.82 9.40
N GLY A 19 -2.40 5.18 10.43
CA GLY A 19 -1.09 5.57 10.99
C GLY A 19 0.03 5.61 9.95
N ILE A 20 0.25 4.51 9.21
CA ILE A 20 1.31 4.44 8.18
C ILE A 20 1.00 5.39 7.01
N GLY A 21 -0.26 5.41 6.54
CA GLY A 21 -0.64 6.27 5.41
C GLY A 21 -0.47 7.75 5.72
N ARG A 22 -0.80 8.18 6.94
CA ARG A 22 -0.58 9.56 7.42
C ARG A 22 0.91 9.89 7.46
N ALA A 23 1.73 8.99 8.01
CA ALA A 23 3.17 9.19 8.07
C ALA A 23 3.81 9.24 6.67
N LEU A 24 3.36 8.39 5.74
CA LEU A 24 3.82 8.40 4.35
C LEU A 24 3.49 9.73 3.66
N VAL A 25 2.22 10.17 3.71
CA VAL A 25 1.82 11.40 3.02
C VAL A 25 2.51 12.63 3.61
N SER A 26 2.72 12.67 4.93
CA SER A 26 3.45 13.76 5.59
C SER A 26 4.93 13.79 5.18
N ALA A 27 5.59 12.63 5.15
CA ALA A 27 6.98 12.55 4.72
C ALA A 27 7.16 12.92 3.23
N ILE A 28 6.23 12.50 2.36
CA ILE A 28 6.23 12.85 0.94
C ILE A 28 6.05 14.37 0.77
N ALA A 29 5.08 14.98 1.46
CA ALA A 29 4.85 16.41 1.42
C ALA A 29 6.07 17.20 1.90
N GLY A 30 6.68 16.79 3.03
CA GLY A 30 7.89 17.42 3.57
C GLY A 30 9.12 17.29 2.68
N SER A 31 9.13 16.36 1.72
CA SER A 31 10.27 16.20 0.79
C SER A 31 10.34 17.28 -0.29
N GLY A 32 9.25 17.95 -0.61
CA GLY A 32 9.16 18.95 -1.70
C GLY A 32 9.39 18.39 -3.11
N ARG A 33 9.36 17.07 -3.31
CA ARG A 33 9.74 16.39 -4.56
C ARG A 33 8.63 16.34 -5.61
N PHE A 34 7.39 16.60 -5.23
CA PHE A 34 6.22 16.47 -6.10
C PHE A 34 5.51 17.83 -6.25
N ALA A 35 4.94 18.06 -7.42
CA ALA A 35 4.15 19.28 -7.68
C ALA A 35 2.85 19.32 -6.87
N ALA A 36 2.30 18.16 -6.53
CA ALA A 36 1.13 18.04 -5.67
C ALA A 36 1.21 16.73 -4.86
N VAL A 37 0.71 16.76 -3.64
CA VAL A 37 0.60 15.57 -2.78
C VAL A 37 -0.85 15.42 -2.36
N HIS A 38 -1.41 14.23 -2.59
CA HIS A 38 -2.79 13.92 -2.30
C HIS A 38 -2.90 12.81 -1.26
N GLY A 39 -3.80 12.98 -0.27
CA GLY A 39 -4.05 12.00 0.77
C GLY A 39 -5.52 11.60 0.84
N GLY A 40 -5.83 10.33 0.60
CA GLY A 40 -7.21 9.83 0.53
C GLY A 40 -7.64 8.96 1.71
N GLY A 41 -8.95 9.01 2.03
CA GLY A 41 -9.60 8.16 3.02
C GLY A 41 -11.11 8.08 2.81
N ARG A 42 -11.80 7.19 3.54
CA ARG A 42 -13.28 7.08 3.49
C ARG A 42 -13.99 8.39 3.90
N LYS A 43 -13.39 9.11 4.81
CA LYS A 43 -13.65 10.54 5.03
C LYS A 43 -12.39 11.27 4.60
N ALA A 44 -12.52 12.50 4.11
CA ALA A 44 -11.36 13.33 3.81
C ALA A 44 -10.47 13.40 5.06
N PRO A 45 -9.20 12.99 5.00
CA PRO A 45 -8.37 12.99 6.20
C PRO A 45 -8.13 14.39 6.73
N GLU A 46 -8.35 14.57 8.04
CA GLU A 46 -8.11 15.82 8.75
C GLU A 46 -6.71 15.84 9.39
N GLY A 47 -6.20 17.06 9.68
CA GLY A 47 -4.91 17.24 10.34
C GLY A 47 -3.70 16.73 9.55
N LEU A 48 -3.80 16.72 8.24
CA LEU A 48 -2.68 16.55 7.33
C LEU A 48 -1.90 17.86 7.19
N PRO A 49 -0.61 17.84 6.78
CA PRO A 49 0.12 19.06 6.45
C PRO A 49 -0.61 19.90 5.39
N ASP A 50 -0.54 21.23 5.45
CA ASP A 50 -1.22 22.15 4.54
C ASP A 50 -0.88 21.92 3.05
N ALA A 51 0.30 21.41 2.77
CA ALA A 51 0.75 21.04 1.42
C ALA A 51 0.04 19.80 0.86
N VAL A 52 -0.75 19.07 1.67
CA VAL A 52 -1.46 17.86 1.24
C VAL A 52 -2.91 18.19 0.90
N ARG A 53 -3.33 17.78 -0.29
CA ARG A 53 -4.72 17.89 -0.75
C ARG A 53 -5.50 16.65 -0.31
N PRO A 54 -6.41 16.76 0.68
CA PRO A 54 -7.21 15.62 1.11
C PRO A 54 -8.27 15.27 0.07
N PHE A 55 -8.59 13.97 -0.08
CA PHE A 55 -9.71 13.52 -0.90
C PHE A 55 -10.45 12.35 -0.25
N ARG A 56 -11.71 12.16 -0.67
CA ARG A 56 -12.56 11.07 -0.24
C ARG A 56 -12.57 9.96 -1.29
N PHE A 57 -12.49 8.71 -0.86
CA PHE A 57 -12.75 7.52 -1.66
C PHE A 57 -13.16 6.36 -0.75
N ASP A 58 -13.86 5.38 -1.29
CA ASP A 58 -14.16 4.11 -0.65
C ASP A 58 -13.65 2.97 -1.52
N LEU A 59 -12.93 2.02 -0.93
CA LEU A 59 -12.39 0.84 -1.64
C LEU A 59 -13.49 -0.06 -2.24
N THR A 60 -14.69 0.00 -1.68
CA THR A 60 -15.85 -0.80 -2.08
C THR A 60 -16.76 -0.08 -3.07
N ASP A 61 -16.43 1.17 -3.40
CA ASP A 61 -17.15 2.01 -4.36
C ASP A 61 -16.17 2.48 -5.46
N GLU A 62 -16.12 1.75 -6.56
CA GLU A 62 -15.23 2.06 -7.68
C GLU A 62 -15.48 3.44 -8.27
N ALA A 63 -16.73 3.92 -8.32
CA ALA A 63 -17.05 5.24 -8.85
C ALA A 63 -16.40 6.35 -8.00
N SER A 64 -16.28 6.16 -6.69
CA SER A 64 -15.58 7.10 -5.82
C SER A 64 -14.06 7.14 -6.09
N ILE A 65 -13.46 6.01 -6.46
CA ILE A 65 -12.04 5.93 -6.84
C ILE A 65 -11.82 6.65 -8.18
N GLU A 66 -12.68 6.39 -9.16
CA GLU A 66 -12.64 7.04 -10.47
C GLU A 66 -12.77 8.56 -10.34
N ALA A 67 -13.75 9.05 -9.59
CA ALA A 67 -13.95 10.47 -9.35
C ALA A 67 -12.73 11.12 -8.67
N ALA A 68 -12.16 10.46 -7.65
CA ALA A 68 -10.96 10.94 -6.97
C ALA A 68 -9.76 11.04 -7.92
N MET A 69 -9.56 10.05 -8.79
CA MET A 69 -8.47 10.09 -9.78
C MET A 69 -8.74 11.12 -10.89
N GLY A 70 -9.98 11.32 -11.30
CA GLY A 70 -10.36 12.35 -12.26
C GLY A 70 -10.07 13.78 -11.79
N ALA A 71 -10.09 14.03 -10.49
CA ALA A 71 -9.81 15.34 -9.89
C ALA A 71 -8.30 15.67 -9.80
N ILE A 72 -7.40 14.73 -10.05
CA ILE A 72 -5.96 14.96 -10.05
C ILE A 72 -5.53 15.34 -11.47
N GLU A 73 -4.97 16.52 -11.66
CA GLU A 73 -4.59 17.03 -13.00
C GLU A 73 -3.24 16.49 -13.45
N GLN A 74 -2.27 16.38 -12.53
CA GLN A 74 -0.89 16.00 -12.83
C GLN A 74 -0.77 14.51 -13.15
N PRO A 75 0.21 14.10 -13.96
CA PRO A 75 0.64 12.70 -14.06
C PRO A 75 1.07 12.18 -12.68
N ILE A 76 0.77 10.91 -12.38
CA ILE A 76 1.08 10.32 -11.08
C ILE A 76 2.49 9.72 -11.11
N GLY A 77 3.43 10.30 -10.35
CA GLY A 77 4.79 9.80 -10.21
C GLY A 77 4.95 8.79 -9.07
N LEU A 78 4.07 8.86 -8.06
CA LEU A 78 4.06 7.94 -6.94
C LEU A 78 2.63 7.69 -6.49
N ALA A 79 2.20 6.44 -6.45
CA ALA A 79 0.96 6.03 -5.81
C ALA A 79 1.24 4.95 -4.78
N ILE A 80 0.73 5.13 -3.56
CA ILE A 80 0.88 4.16 -2.47
C ILE A 80 -0.50 3.81 -1.92
N VAL A 81 -0.85 2.52 -1.99
CA VAL A 81 -2.06 1.98 -1.36
C VAL A 81 -1.69 1.51 0.04
N ALA A 82 -2.02 2.34 1.05
CA ALA A 82 -1.73 2.09 2.46
C ALA A 82 -2.96 1.63 3.25
N THR A 83 -3.98 1.13 2.54
CA THR A 83 -5.17 0.54 3.14
C THR A 83 -4.95 -0.93 3.48
N GLY A 84 -5.71 -1.43 4.44
CA GLY A 84 -5.72 -2.84 4.79
C GLY A 84 -6.65 -3.14 5.96
N LEU A 85 -7.09 -4.39 6.01
CA LEU A 85 -7.93 -4.93 7.06
C LEU A 85 -7.32 -6.24 7.56
N LEU A 86 -7.25 -6.42 8.88
CA LEU A 86 -6.81 -7.64 9.55
C LEU A 86 -7.85 -8.11 10.56
N HIS A 87 -8.48 -7.18 11.24
CA HIS A 87 -9.56 -7.42 12.20
C HIS A 87 -10.59 -6.30 12.13
N ASP A 88 -11.82 -6.61 12.53
CA ASP A 88 -12.93 -5.66 12.60
C ASP A 88 -13.91 -6.14 13.68
N SER A 89 -13.99 -5.41 14.78
CA SER A 89 -14.86 -5.76 15.91
C SER A 89 -16.35 -5.62 15.58
N GLU A 90 -16.72 -4.66 14.73
CA GLU A 90 -18.12 -4.45 14.30
C GLU A 90 -18.63 -5.66 13.50
N HIS A 91 -17.78 -6.22 12.66
CA HIS A 91 -18.10 -7.40 11.84
C HIS A 91 -17.62 -8.72 12.45
N ARG A 92 -17.18 -8.72 13.72
CA ARG A 92 -16.62 -9.89 14.42
C ARG A 92 -15.51 -10.60 13.64
N LEU A 93 -14.77 -9.86 12.85
CA LEU A 93 -13.66 -10.37 12.05
C LEU A 93 -12.39 -10.38 12.89
N SER A 94 -11.77 -11.54 13.00
CA SER A 94 -10.45 -11.71 13.63
C SER A 94 -9.67 -12.82 12.90
N PRO A 95 -8.33 -12.72 12.86
CA PRO A 95 -7.52 -13.72 12.19
C PRO A 95 -7.71 -15.12 12.75
N GLU A 96 -7.95 -16.09 11.89
CA GLU A 96 -8.23 -17.48 12.26
C GLU A 96 -6.97 -18.16 12.80
N LYS A 97 -7.09 -18.80 13.96
CA LYS A 97 -6.01 -19.60 14.56
C LYS A 97 -5.96 -21.04 14.02
N SER A 98 -7.05 -21.50 13.40
CA SER A 98 -7.18 -22.85 12.86
C SER A 98 -8.05 -22.81 11.60
N TRP A 99 -7.83 -23.75 10.67
CA TRP A 99 -8.64 -23.94 9.48
C TRP A 99 -10.13 -24.20 9.81
N ARG A 100 -10.41 -24.72 10.99
CA ARG A 100 -11.81 -24.93 11.48
C ARG A 100 -12.55 -23.63 11.75
N ALA A 101 -11.85 -22.54 11.91
CA ALA A 101 -12.43 -21.21 12.17
C ALA A 101 -12.57 -20.36 10.89
N ILE A 102 -12.35 -20.94 9.71
CA ILE A 102 -12.54 -20.23 8.44
C ILE A 102 -14.03 -19.90 8.28
N ASP A 103 -14.31 -18.62 8.05
CA ASP A 103 -15.64 -18.09 7.75
C ASP A 103 -15.62 -17.44 6.37
N GLY A 104 -16.56 -17.84 5.49
CA GLY A 104 -16.60 -17.39 4.11
C GLY A 104 -16.89 -15.90 3.96
N ALA A 105 -17.74 -15.32 4.82
CA ALA A 105 -18.08 -13.90 4.77
C ALA A 105 -16.89 -13.04 5.25
N ALA A 106 -16.22 -13.45 6.34
CA ALA A 106 -15.01 -12.81 6.83
C ALA A 106 -13.89 -12.85 5.76
N MET A 107 -13.70 -14.00 5.11
CA MET A 107 -12.72 -14.16 4.03
C MET A 107 -13.07 -13.23 2.85
N ALA A 108 -14.31 -13.21 2.39
CA ALA A 108 -14.75 -12.34 1.29
C ALA A 108 -14.47 -10.86 1.63
N ARG A 109 -14.76 -10.43 2.87
CA ARG A 109 -14.50 -9.07 3.31
C ARG A 109 -13.01 -8.72 3.30
N LEU A 110 -12.14 -9.64 3.72
CA LEU A 110 -10.68 -9.44 3.66
C LEU A 110 -10.18 -9.37 2.22
N PHE A 111 -10.71 -10.17 1.31
CA PHE A 111 -10.38 -10.07 -0.12
C PHE A 111 -10.87 -8.76 -0.73
N GLU A 112 -12.08 -8.33 -0.39
CA GLU A 112 -12.62 -7.06 -0.86
C GLU A 112 -11.69 -5.89 -0.52
N ILE A 113 -11.23 -5.79 0.74
CA ILE A 113 -10.42 -4.66 1.20
C ILE A 113 -8.94 -4.82 0.83
N ASN A 114 -8.37 -6.03 0.97
CA ASN A 114 -6.92 -6.23 0.83
C ASN A 114 -6.48 -6.58 -0.59
N THR A 115 -7.39 -6.98 -1.46
CA THR A 115 -7.09 -7.47 -2.82
C THR A 115 -7.86 -6.70 -3.88
N ILE A 116 -9.20 -6.74 -3.83
CA ILE A 116 -10.06 -6.13 -4.86
C ILE A 116 -9.92 -4.61 -4.83
N GLY A 117 -10.03 -3.97 -3.66
CA GLY A 117 -9.89 -2.53 -3.54
C GLY A 117 -8.56 -1.99 -4.10
N PRO A 118 -7.40 -2.53 -3.71
CA PRO A 118 -6.12 -2.18 -4.34
C PRO A 118 -6.08 -2.42 -5.86
N ALA A 119 -6.74 -3.45 -6.37
CA ALA A 119 -6.83 -3.69 -7.81
C ALA A 119 -7.65 -2.62 -8.52
N LEU A 120 -8.78 -2.21 -7.94
CA LEU A 120 -9.60 -1.12 -8.47
C LEU A 120 -8.85 0.21 -8.44
N ILE A 121 -8.08 0.49 -7.38
CA ILE A 121 -7.19 1.66 -7.35
C ILE A 121 -6.17 1.57 -8.50
N ALA A 122 -5.52 0.43 -8.69
CA ALA A 122 -4.55 0.24 -9.78
C ALA A 122 -5.19 0.49 -11.15
N LYS A 123 -6.42 0.02 -11.40
CA LYS A 123 -7.19 0.24 -12.64
C LYS A 123 -7.29 1.73 -12.98
N HIS A 124 -7.50 2.61 -12.01
CA HIS A 124 -7.65 4.04 -12.22
C HIS A 124 -6.34 4.85 -12.10
N VAL A 125 -5.34 4.33 -11.40
CA VAL A 125 -4.02 4.96 -11.25
C VAL A 125 -3.10 4.66 -12.43
N ILE A 126 -3.03 3.41 -12.91
CA ILE A 126 -2.11 2.97 -13.95
C ILE A 126 -2.21 3.83 -15.23
N PRO A 127 -3.41 4.18 -15.75
CA PRO A 127 -3.52 5.04 -16.92
C PRO A 127 -2.98 6.47 -16.73
N ARG A 128 -2.74 6.87 -15.48
CA ARG A 128 -2.23 8.19 -15.09
C ARG A 128 -0.71 8.20 -14.85
N LEU A 129 -0.07 7.03 -14.89
CA LEU A 129 1.39 6.93 -14.81
C LEU A 129 2.03 7.43 -16.13
N PRO A 130 3.16 8.12 -16.08
CA PRO A 130 3.86 8.54 -17.29
C PRO A 130 4.40 7.33 -18.05
N LYS A 131 4.28 7.34 -19.39
CA LYS A 131 4.84 6.28 -20.26
C LYS A 131 6.36 6.26 -20.26
N HIS A 132 6.98 7.40 -20.03
CA HIS A 132 8.42 7.59 -20.01
C HIS A 132 8.82 8.24 -18.68
N GLY A 133 9.97 7.83 -18.19
CA GLY A 133 10.47 8.28 -16.89
C GLY A 133 9.94 7.44 -15.72
N ARG A 134 10.62 7.61 -14.60
CA ARG A 134 10.35 6.83 -13.40
C ARG A 134 9.02 7.20 -12.76
N ALA A 135 8.17 6.20 -12.53
CA ALA A 135 7.04 6.29 -11.63
C ALA A 135 6.91 5.00 -10.80
N VAL A 136 6.15 5.06 -9.71
CA VAL A 136 5.99 3.95 -8.78
C VAL A 136 4.52 3.77 -8.43
N PHE A 137 4.02 2.56 -8.59
CA PHE A 137 2.78 2.07 -7.96
C PHE A 137 3.14 1.06 -6.88
N SER A 138 2.70 1.29 -5.65
CA SER A 138 3.01 0.40 -4.53
C SER A 138 1.79 0.14 -3.66
N ALA A 139 1.73 -1.04 -3.04
CA ALA A 139 0.71 -1.37 -2.06
C ALA A 139 1.35 -1.99 -0.80
N LEU A 140 0.78 -1.66 0.37
CA LEU A 140 1.17 -2.33 1.61
C LEU A 140 0.67 -3.77 1.60
N SER A 141 1.63 -4.67 1.49
CA SER A 141 1.45 -6.11 1.65
C SER A 141 1.94 -6.54 3.04
N ALA A 142 2.16 -7.81 3.23
CA ALA A 142 2.66 -8.35 4.48
C ALA A 142 3.53 -9.59 4.20
N ARG A 143 4.57 -9.79 5.02
CA ARG A 143 5.41 -11.01 4.96
C ARG A 143 4.56 -12.28 5.04
N VAL A 144 3.49 -12.24 5.82
CA VAL A 144 2.57 -13.39 5.97
C VAL A 144 1.78 -13.73 4.70
N GLY A 145 1.79 -12.87 3.68
CA GLY A 145 1.25 -13.14 2.34
C GLY A 145 2.22 -13.95 1.46
N SER A 146 3.46 -14.19 1.90
CA SER A 146 4.39 -15.06 1.19
C SER A 146 4.04 -16.54 1.42
N ILE A 147 3.87 -17.28 0.32
CA ILE A 147 3.64 -18.74 0.35
C ILE A 147 4.94 -19.44 0.73
N GLY A 148 6.05 -19.03 0.11
CA GLY A 148 7.38 -19.65 0.31
C GLY A 148 7.96 -19.41 1.70
N ASP A 149 7.59 -18.32 2.38
CA ASP A 149 8.07 -17.98 3.75
C ASP A 149 7.12 -18.48 4.86
N ASN A 150 5.97 -19.07 4.49
CA ASN A 150 4.98 -19.53 5.46
C ASN A 150 5.43 -20.80 6.19
N ARG A 151 5.67 -20.71 7.50
CA ARG A 151 6.02 -21.84 8.39
C ARG A 151 5.04 -22.00 9.56
N LEU A 152 4.20 -20.98 9.80
CA LEU A 152 3.35 -20.92 11.00
C LEU A 152 1.90 -21.33 10.75
N GLY A 153 1.41 -21.16 9.51
CA GLY A 153 -0.02 -21.32 9.22
C GLY A 153 -0.89 -20.29 9.96
N GLY A 154 -2.17 -20.58 10.15
CA GLY A 154 -3.13 -19.65 10.74
C GLY A 154 -3.38 -18.41 9.87
N TRP A 155 -4.28 -17.53 10.32
CA TRP A 155 -4.62 -16.27 9.63
C TRP A 155 -4.98 -16.48 8.16
N HIS A 156 -5.74 -17.54 7.90
CA HIS A 156 -5.95 -18.09 6.56
C HIS A 156 -6.46 -17.04 5.57
N SER A 157 -7.51 -16.33 5.95
CA SER A 157 -8.13 -15.32 5.09
C SER A 157 -7.21 -14.12 4.85
N TYR A 158 -6.49 -13.65 5.88
CA TYR A 158 -5.57 -12.53 5.74
C TYR A 158 -4.37 -12.90 4.87
N ARG A 159 -3.72 -14.06 5.14
CA ARG A 159 -2.59 -14.54 4.33
C ARG A 159 -2.99 -14.71 2.88
N ALA A 160 -4.13 -15.36 2.63
CA ALA A 160 -4.64 -15.59 1.28
C ALA A 160 -4.93 -14.27 0.55
N SER A 161 -5.54 -13.28 1.21
CA SER A 161 -5.81 -11.97 0.62
C SER A 161 -4.53 -11.22 0.27
N LYS A 162 -3.48 -11.31 1.11
CA LYS A 162 -2.18 -10.65 0.82
C LYS A 162 -1.37 -11.41 -0.24
N ALA A 163 -1.48 -12.74 -0.32
CA ALA A 163 -0.90 -13.52 -1.42
C ALA A 163 -1.57 -13.17 -2.76
N ALA A 164 -2.89 -13.02 -2.78
CA ALA A 164 -3.62 -12.58 -3.96
C ALA A 164 -3.23 -11.16 -4.39
N LEU A 165 -3.05 -10.23 -3.44
CA LEU A 165 -2.51 -8.90 -3.74
C LEU A 165 -1.11 -8.99 -4.36
N ASN A 166 -0.22 -9.84 -3.83
CA ASN A 166 1.13 -10.04 -4.38
C ASN A 166 1.09 -10.51 -5.83
N MET A 167 0.19 -11.46 -6.15
CA MET A 167 -0.03 -11.92 -7.53
C MET A 167 -0.49 -10.79 -8.45
N LEU A 168 -1.43 -9.94 -8.00
CA LEU A 168 -1.89 -8.79 -8.80
C LEU A 168 -0.76 -7.79 -9.07
N LEU A 169 0.08 -7.50 -8.07
CA LEU A 169 1.22 -6.61 -8.25
C LEU A 169 2.22 -7.18 -9.27
N ALA A 170 2.46 -8.50 -9.26
CA ALA A 170 3.29 -9.16 -10.26
C ALA A 170 2.70 -9.04 -11.67
N ASN A 171 1.38 -9.26 -11.83
CA ASN A 171 0.68 -9.11 -13.10
C ASN A 171 0.77 -7.69 -13.64
N PHE A 172 0.50 -6.69 -12.80
CA PHE A 172 0.63 -5.27 -13.20
C PHE A 172 2.04 -4.92 -13.66
N ALA A 173 3.08 -5.44 -12.97
CA ALA A 173 4.46 -5.21 -13.36
C ALA A 173 4.79 -5.82 -14.73
N ILE A 174 4.31 -7.04 -15.02
CA ILE A 174 4.51 -7.72 -16.31
C ILE A 174 3.82 -6.95 -17.44
N GLU A 175 2.58 -6.51 -17.22
CA GLU A 175 1.82 -5.76 -18.22
C GLU A 175 2.43 -4.38 -18.47
N LEU A 176 2.78 -3.65 -17.42
CA LEU A 176 3.41 -2.33 -17.50
C LEU A 176 4.81 -2.39 -18.11
N GLY A 177 5.56 -3.46 -17.89
CA GLY A 177 6.87 -3.64 -18.49
C GLY A 177 6.88 -3.56 -20.04
N ARG A 178 5.73 -3.79 -20.68
CA ARG A 178 5.57 -3.70 -22.14
C ARG A 178 5.34 -2.27 -22.65
N THR A 179 4.78 -1.41 -21.82
CA THR A 179 4.31 -0.07 -22.21
C THR A 179 4.92 1.07 -21.40
N HIS A 180 5.42 0.78 -20.20
CA HIS A 180 5.97 1.73 -19.23
C HIS A 180 7.23 1.14 -18.58
N PRO A 181 8.34 0.98 -19.35
CA PRO A 181 9.51 0.18 -18.94
C PRO A 181 10.24 0.72 -17.69
N GLU A 182 10.04 1.99 -17.34
CA GLU A 182 10.67 2.63 -16.19
C GLU A 182 9.74 2.67 -14.95
N VAL A 183 8.49 2.20 -15.08
CA VAL A 183 7.54 2.13 -13.97
C VAL A 183 7.86 0.93 -13.08
N ILE A 184 7.81 1.16 -11.79
CA ILE A 184 8.03 0.15 -10.76
C ILE A 184 6.71 -0.14 -10.06
N VAL A 185 6.33 -1.40 -10.04
CA VAL A 185 5.25 -1.92 -9.19
C VAL A 185 5.88 -2.71 -8.05
N ALA A 186 5.51 -2.41 -6.80
CA ALA A 186 6.11 -3.09 -5.66
C ALA A 186 5.11 -3.31 -4.51
N GLY A 187 5.16 -4.47 -3.89
CA GLY A 187 4.54 -4.70 -2.59
C GLY A 187 5.52 -4.36 -1.47
N LEU A 188 5.02 -3.82 -0.37
CA LEU A 188 5.83 -3.43 0.77
C LEU A 188 5.32 -4.06 2.06
N HIS A 189 6.21 -4.69 2.80
CA HIS A 189 5.95 -5.11 4.17
C HIS A 189 6.51 -4.06 5.14
N PRO A 190 5.65 -3.38 5.93
CA PRO A 190 6.05 -2.25 6.76
C PRO A 190 6.77 -2.62 8.07
N GLY A 191 6.95 -3.91 8.36
CA GLY A 191 7.28 -4.39 9.70
C GLY A 191 6.05 -4.44 10.60
N THR A 192 6.26 -4.65 11.91
CA THR A 192 5.19 -4.50 12.90
C THR A 192 5.16 -3.04 13.34
N VAL A 193 4.09 -2.33 12.98
CA VAL A 193 3.97 -0.88 13.21
C VAL A 193 2.88 -0.60 14.23
N ASP A 194 3.14 0.28 15.17
CA ASP A 194 2.20 0.68 16.21
C ASP A 194 1.03 1.47 15.60
N THR A 195 -0.04 0.75 15.31
CA THR A 195 -1.26 1.25 14.68
C THR A 195 -2.45 0.42 15.13
N GLY A 196 -3.67 0.94 15.00
CA GLY A 196 -4.89 0.20 15.33
C GLY A 196 -5.01 -1.16 14.63
N LEU A 197 -4.43 -1.32 13.42
CA LEU A 197 -4.44 -2.61 12.72
C LEU A 197 -3.60 -3.68 13.44
N SER A 198 -2.50 -3.32 14.06
CA SER A 198 -1.59 -4.25 14.73
C SER A 198 -1.84 -4.36 16.24
N GLU A 199 -2.51 -3.38 16.85
CA GLU A 199 -2.69 -3.25 18.31
C GLU A 199 -3.09 -4.57 19.01
N PRO A 200 -4.08 -5.35 18.54
CA PRO A 200 -4.46 -6.60 19.19
C PRO A 200 -3.40 -7.70 19.13
N PHE A 201 -2.38 -7.53 18.27
CA PHE A 201 -1.35 -8.53 17.98
C PHE A 201 0.05 -8.11 18.41
N GLN A 202 0.18 -6.99 19.12
CA GLN A 202 1.48 -6.47 19.59
C GLN A 202 2.00 -7.18 20.83
N ARG A 203 1.14 -7.97 21.52
CA ARG A 203 1.54 -8.69 22.72
C ARG A 203 2.67 -9.68 22.43
N GLY A 204 3.84 -9.45 23.03
CA GLY A 204 5.03 -10.26 22.82
C GLY A 204 5.93 -9.79 21.67
N VAL A 205 5.60 -8.70 21.00
CA VAL A 205 6.52 -8.04 20.06
C VAL A 205 7.58 -7.29 20.87
N PRO A 206 8.88 -7.60 20.67
CA PRO A 206 9.94 -6.84 21.32
C PRO A 206 9.85 -5.34 20.99
N PRO A 207 10.07 -4.43 21.95
CA PRO A 207 9.91 -2.98 21.72
C PRO A 207 10.72 -2.43 20.53
N GLU A 208 11.91 -2.97 20.30
CA GLU A 208 12.77 -2.60 19.18
C GLU A 208 12.24 -3.03 17.80
N LYS A 209 11.32 -4.01 17.78
CA LYS A 209 10.65 -4.52 16.58
C LYS A 209 9.28 -3.90 16.34
N LEU A 210 8.76 -3.12 17.29
CA LEU A 210 7.54 -2.35 17.14
C LEU A 210 7.88 -0.94 16.65
N PHE A 211 7.61 -0.66 15.40
CA PHE A 211 7.97 0.60 14.78
C PHE A 211 6.91 1.66 15.00
N LYS A 212 7.35 2.91 15.21
CA LYS A 212 6.47 4.06 15.04
C LYS A 212 6.11 4.22 13.55
N PRO A 213 4.91 4.73 13.22
CA PRO A 213 4.48 4.95 11.83
C PRO A 213 5.50 5.75 11.00
N GLU A 214 6.12 6.78 11.59
CA GLU A 214 7.08 7.65 10.93
C GLU A 214 8.36 6.89 10.54
N LYS A 215 8.86 6.02 11.42
CA LYS A 215 10.04 5.17 11.14
C LYS A 215 9.73 4.22 9.99
N SER A 216 8.57 3.56 10.04
CA SER A 216 8.14 2.65 8.97
C SER A 216 8.01 3.40 7.64
N ALA A 217 7.32 4.53 7.62
CA ALA A 217 7.15 5.35 6.43
C ALA A 217 8.47 5.75 5.80
N HIS A 218 9.43 6.21 6.61
CA HIS A 218 10.78 6.59 6.14
C HIS A 218 11.51 5.40 5.51
N CYS A 219 11.49 4.23 6.16
CA CYS A 219 12.08 3.01 5.61
C CYS A 219 11.44 2.61 4.28
N LEU A 220 10.10 2.60 4.20
CA LEU A 220 9.38 2.23 2.97
C LEU A 220 9.68 3.17 1.81
N LEU A 221 9.73 4.49 2.05
CA LEU A 221 10.08 5.47 1.02
C LEU A 221 11.53 5.30 0.56
N SER A 222 12.46 5.01 1.48
CA SER A 222 13.86 4.71 1.14
C SER A 222 13.97 3.45 0.27
N VAL A 223 13.21 2.40 0.59
CA VAL A 223 13.13 1.19 -0.25
C VAL A 223 12.64 1.54 -1.64
N LEU A 224 11.50 2.23 -1.75
CA LEU A 224 10.94 2.62 -3.05
C LEU A 224 11.92 3.46 -3.87
N ASP A 225 12.66 4.37 -3.25
CA ASP A 225 13.65 5.21 -3.93
C ASP A 225 14.83 4.40 -4.48
N GLY A 226 15.22 3.33 -3.79
CA GLY A 226 16.32 2.45 -4.21
C GLY A 226 15.96 1.43 -5.28
N LEU A 227 14.68 1.15 -5.52
CA LEU A 227 14.26 0.13 -6.47
C LEU A 227 14.57 0.52 -7.92
N LYS A 228 14.89 -0.49 -8.72
CA LYS A 228 15.12 -0.39 -10.17
C LYS A 228 14.01 -1.11 -10.93
N PRO A 229 13.75 -0.77 -12.21
CA PRO A 229 12.72 -1.43 -13.02
C PRO A 229 12.84 -2.96 -13.06
N ALA A 230 14.04 -3.51 -13.06
CA ALA A 230 14.28 -4.95 -13.02
C ALA A 230 13.78 -5.64 -11.72
N GLN A 231 13.44 -4.87 -10.70
CA GLN A 231 12.90 -5.36 -9.44
C GLN A 231 11.37 -5.19 -9.35
N SER A 232 10.75 -4.65 -10.41
CA SER A 232 9.30 -4.48 -10.49
C SER A 232 8.57 -5.81 -10.33
N GLY A 233 7.41 -5.79 -9.71
CA GLY A 233 6.56 -6.95 -9.42
C GLY A 233 6.88 -7.67 -8.11
N ARG A 234 7.98 -7.35 -7.44
CA ARG A 234 8.42 -8.04 -6.22
C ARG A 234 7.88 -7.39 -4.94
N ILE A 235 8.01 -8.14 -3.85
CA ILE A 235 7.65 -7.72 -2.49
C ILE A 235 8.92 -7.46 -1.70
N PHE A 236 8.97 -6.34 -0.99
CA PHE A 236 10.12 -5.96 -0.17
C PHE A 236 9.71 -5.70 1.28
N ALA A 237 10.58 -6.09 2.21
CA ALA A 237 10.45 -5.68 3.59
C ALA A 237 10.95 -4.24 3.78
N TRP A 238 10.63 -3.67 4.92
CA TRP A 238 11.03 -2.32 5.35
C TRP A 238 12.54 -2.05 5.31
N ASP A 239 13.36 -3.10 5.37
CA ASP A 239 14.83 -3.05 5.28
C ASP A 239 15.36 -3.23 3.85
N GLY A 240 14.48 -3.32 2.86
CA GLY A 240 14.81 -3.52 1.45
C GLY A 240 15.07 -4.97 1.05
N GLN A 241 14.99 -5.92 1.98
CA GLN A 241 15.17 -7.32 1.64
C GLN A 241 13.96 -7.85 0.86
N PRO A 242 14.17 -8.58 -0.25
CA PRO A 242 13.08 -9.19 -0.97
C PRO A 242 12.43 -10.30 -0.13
N ILE A 243 11.11 -10.35 -0.18
CA ILE A 243 10.32 -11.41 0.44
C ILE A 243 9.99 -12.44 -0.66
N PRO A 244 10.25 -13.74 -0.45
CA PRO A 244 9.91 -14.77 -1.44
C PRO A 244 8.39 -14.85 -1.68
N TRP A 245 8.03 -15.39 -2.83
CA TRP A 245 6.62 -15.63 -3.21
C TRP A 245 5.88 -16.60 -2.30
#